data_6d59a64c1be643c22de33d37040a38a5
#
_entry.id   6d59a64c1be643c22de33d37040a38a5
#
_cell.length_a   1.000
_cell.length_b   1.000
_cell.length_c   1.000
_cell.angle_alpha   90.00
_cell.angle_beta   90.00
_cell.angle_gamma   90.00
#
_symmetry.space_group_name_H-M   'P 1'
#
loop_
_entity.id
_entity.type
_entity.pdbx_description
1 polymer ?
#
loop_
_entity_poly.entity_id
_entity_poly.type
_entity_poly.pdbx_seq_one_letter_code
_entity_poly.pdbx_strand_id
1 'polypeptide(L)'
;ILATASCMLVRYLYVSAVKDMNHDKESFYQVEFTILHKKLEVCAFLDTGNFLYEPVSQMPVCILEEETFLKYFHEPLFKMIEKQEAEGIRMIPYQSVGREHGMMPAVMANDMKITKEDRIIEHKKAVIAISKVSLSKWGAYEMLLHPDLIKNGR
;
A
#
# COMPACT_ATOMS: atom_id res chain seq x y z
N ILE A 1 35.73 -30.32 14.55
CA ILE A 1 35.73 -28.83 14.63
C ILE A 1 35.13 -28.21 13.38
N LEU A 2 35.49 -28.66 12.14
CA LEU A 2 34.91 -28.14 10.89
C LEU A 2 33.42 -28.48 10.72
N ALA A 3 32.97 -29.67 11.13
CA ALA A 3 31.57 -30.06 11.03
C ALA A 3 30.64 -29.25 11.97
N THR A 4 31.12 -28.90 13.14
CA THR A 4 30.36 -28.07 14.12
C THR A 4 30.19 -26.65 13.66
N ALA A 5 31.22 -26.06 13.06
CA ALA A 5 31.17 -24.71 12.50
C ALA A 5 30.21 -24.62 11.29
N SER A 6 30.22 -25.62 10.41
CA SER A 6 29.31 -25.75 9.29
C SER A 6 27.83 -25.83 9.74
N CYS A 7 27.55 -26.64 10.76
CA CYS A 7 26.21 -26.82 11.29
C CYS A 7 25.69 -25.51 11.95
N MET A 8 26.55 -24.77 12.64
CA MET A 8 26.18 -23.46 13.22
C MET A 8 25.90 -22.41 12.14
N LEU A 9 26.68 -22.39 11.06
CA LEU A 9 26.46 -21.46 9.95
C LEU A 9 25.13 -21.73 9.23
N VAL A 10 24.84 -23.01 8.94
CA VAL A 10 23.56 -23.40 8.31
C VAL A 10 22.38 -23.04 9.21
N ARG A 11 22.49 -23.29 10.51
CA ARG A 11 21.46 -22.94 11.48
C ARG A 11 21.25 -21.41 11.56
N TYR A 12 22.33 -20.63 11.56
CA TYR A 12 22.28 -19.17 11.56
C TYR A 12 21.58 -18.63 10.29
N LEU A 13 21.97 -19.14 9.11
CA LEU A 13 21.35 -18.74 7.84
C LEU A 13 19.88 -19.15 7.77
N TYR A 14 19.53 -20.33 8.27
CA TYR A 14 18.14 -20.78 8.34
C TYR A 14 17.30 -19.92 9.27
N VAL A 15 17.78 -19.64 10.48
CA VAL A 15 17.08 -18.78 11.46
C VAL A 15 16.94 -17.35 10.93
N SER A 16 17.97 -16.81 10.24
CA SER A 16 17.90 -15.49 9.60
C SER A 16 16.85 -15.47 8.49
N ALA A 17 16.85 -16.47 7.60
CA ALA A 17 15.89 -16.57 6.51
C ALA A 17 14.43 -16.72 7.03
N VAL A 18 14.22 -17.53 8.09
CA VAL A 18 12.91 -17.71 8.72
C VAL A 18 12.47 -16.43 9.44
N LYS A 19 13.39 -15.68 10.02
CA LYS A 19 13.10 -14.39 10.68
C LYS A 19 12.68 -13.33 9.66
N ASP A 20 13.36 -13.27 8.51
CA ASP A 20 13.01 -12.37 7.41
C ASP A 20 11.63 -12.74 6.82
N MET A 21 11.35 -14.04 6.62
CA MET A 21 10.04 -14.51 6.17
C MET A 21 8.90 -14.23 7.17
N ASN A 22 9.17 -14.31 8.47
CA ASN A 22 8.18 -13.96 9.49
C ASN A 22 7.96 -12.45 9.63
N HIS A 23 9.02 -11.65 9.45
CA HIS A 23 8.90 -10.19 9.43
C HIS A 23 8.05 -9.71 8.26
N ASP A 24 8.17 -10.36 7.09
CA ASP A 24 7.34 -10.08 5.93
C ASP A 24 5.87 -10.40 6.21
N LYS A 25 5.55 -11.54 6.84
CA LYS A 25 4.17 -11.90 7.20
C LYS A 25 3.51 -10.94 8.17
N GLU A 26 4.28 -10.33 9.06
CA GLU A 26 3.77 -9.34 10.03
C GLU A 26 3.38 -8.01 9.37
N SER A 27 3.80 -7.76 8.13
CA SER A 27 3.59 -6.50 7.41
C SER A 27 2.45 -6.54 6.39
N PHE A 28 1.82 -7.70 6.15
CA PHE A 28 0.71 -7.84 5.21
C PHE A 28 -0.66 -7.67 5.88
N TYR A 29 -1.56 -7.00 5.17
CA TYR A 29 -2.93 -6.72 5.57
C TYR A 29 -3.88 -6.96 4.41
N GLN A 30 -5.11 -7.38 4.69
CA GLN A 30 -6.21 -7.33 3.73
C GLN A 30 -6.93 -6.00 3.88
N VAL A 31 -7.15 -5.30 2.78
CA VAL A 31 -7.77 -3.98 2.79
C VAL A 31 -8.95 -3.96 1.83
N GLU A 32 -10.12 -3.66 2.37
CA GLU A 32 -11.34 -3.41 1.61
C GLU A 32 -11.66 -1.91 1.64
N PHE A 33 -12.09 -1.34 0.55
CA PHE A 33 -12.50 0.06 0.48
C PHE A 33 -13.36 0.33 -0.75
N THR A 34 -14.06 1.45 -0.77
CA THR A 34 -14.89 1.87 -1.90
C THR A 34 -14.30 3.11 -2.56
N ILE A 35 -14.05 3.04 -3.85
CA ILE A 35 -13.64 4.17 -4.72
C ILE A 35 -14.66 4.30 -5.85
N LEU A 36 -15.13 5.51 -6.15
CA LEU A 36 -16.01 5.80 -7.28
C LEU A 36 -17.18 4.77 -7.38
N HIS A 37 -17.80 4.49 -6.23
CA HIS A 37 -18.92 3.55 -6.07
C HIS A 37 -18.59 2.06 -6.31
N LYS A 38 -17.32 1.70 -6.50
CA LYS A 38 -16.88 0.30 -6.59
C LYS A 38 -16.11 -0.11 -5.34
N LYS A 39 -16.45 -1.30 -4.83
CA LYS A 39 -15.73 -1.94 -3.73
C LYS A 39 -14.52 -2.68 -4.28
N LEU A 40 -13.35 -2.42 -3.69
CA LEU A 40 -12.11 -3.09 -3.98
C LEU A 40 -11.66 -3.88 -2.75
N GLU A 41 -10.98 -4.98 -3.01
CA GLU A 41 -10.29 -5.79 -2.00
C GLU A 41 -8.88 -6.09 -2.50
N VAL A 42 -7.87 -5.74 -1.70
CA VAL A 42 -6.47 -5.84 -2.08
C VAL A 42 -5.61 -6.33 -0.93
N CYS A 43 -4.49 -6.95 -1.27
CA CYS A 43 -3.41 -7.21 -0.32
C CYS A 43 -2.53 -5.97 -0.20
N ALA A 44 -2.32 -5.50 1.01
CA ALA A 44 -1.50 -4.34 1.31
C ALA A 44 -0.28 -4.70 2.15
N PHE A 45 0.82 -4.01 1.89
CA PHE A 45 2.04 -4.06 2.68
C PHE A 45 2.15 -2.80 3.53
N LEU A 46 2.39 -2.95 4.83
CA LEU A 46 2.64 -1.83 5.72
C LEU A 46 4.01 -1.22 5.43
N ASP A 47 4.01 -0.06 4.80
CA ASP A 47 5.23 0.68 4.48
C ASP A 47 5.55 1.70 5.57
N THR A 48 6.43 1.32 6.50
CA THR A 48 6.88 2.21 7.59
C THR A 48 7.68 3.42 7.11
N GLY A 49 8.15 3.40 5.86
CA GLY A 49 8.81 4.51 5.18
C GLY A 49 7.87 5.43 4.41
N ASN A 50 6.58 5.14 4.39
CA ASN A 50 5.59 6.00 3.74
C ASN A 50 5.22 7.18 4.66
N PHE A 51 5.63 8.38 4.27
CA PHE A 51 5.34 9.66 4.94
C PHE A 51 4.49 10.59 4.08
N LEU A 52 3.73 10.04 3.15
CA LEU A 52 2.88 10.84 2.27
C LEU A 52 1.60 11.25 2.96
N TYR A 53 1.31 12.55 2.90
CA TYR A 53 0.06 13.15 3.37
C TYR A 53 -0.55 14.00 2.27
N GLU A 54 -1.87 14.02 2.23
CA GLU A 54 -2.59 14.93 1.34
C GLU A 54 -2.39 16.36 1.85
N PRO A 55 -1.91 17.30 1.00
CA PRO A 55 -1.45 18.62 1.47
C PRO A 55 -2.50 19.48 2.18
N VAL A 56 -3.78 19.36 1.81
CA VAL A 56 -4.86 20.19 2.35
C VAL A 56 -5.47 19.59 3.61
N SER A 57 -5.88 18.33 3.53
CA SER A 57 -6.55 17.65 4.64
C SER A 57 -5.60 17.02 5.66
N GLN A 58 -4.32 16.92 5.32
CA GLN A 58 -3.29 16.21 6.12
C GLN A 58 -3.65 14.74 6.41
N MET A 59 -4.48 14.15 5.57
CA MET A 59 -4.80 12.73 5.66
C MET A 59 -3.64 11.86 5.16
N PRO A 60 -3.35 10.74 5.84
CA PRO A 60 -2.32 9.80 5.37
C PRO A 60 -2.72 9.19 4.03
N VAL A 61 -1.73 9.02 3.13
CA VAL A 61 -1.94 8.55 1.78
C VAL A 61 -1.44 7.12 1.63
N CYS A 62 -2.32 6.20 1.23
CA CYS A 62 -1.94 4.88 0.73
C CYS A 62 -1.61 4.96 -0.77
N ILE A 63 -0.82 4.02 -1.26
CA ILE A 63 -0.44 3.94 -2.67
C ILE A 63 -0.96 2.63 -3.23
N LEU A 64 -1.77 2.69 -4.30
CA LEU A 64 -2.30 1.54 -5.03
C LEU A 64 -1.62 1.45 -6.40
N GLU A 65 -1.29 0.23 -6.85
CA GLU A 65 -0.82 0.01 -8.22
C GLU A 65 -1.88 0.35 -9.26
N GLU A 66 -1.50 1.04 -10.35
CA GLU A 66 -2.39 1.34 -11.47
C GLU A 66 -2.92 0.04 -12.12
N GLU A 67 -2.11 -1.01 -12.18
CA GLU A 67 -2.53 -2.30 -12.71
C GLU A 67 -3.73 -2.87 -11.95
N THR A 68 -3.72 -2.78 -10.62
CA THR A 68 -4.84 -3.18 -9.78
C THR A 68 -6.05 -2.28 -10.00
N PHE A 69 -5.86 -0.97 -10.08
CA PHE A 69 -6.93 -0.02 -10.41
C PHE A 69 -7.60 -0.38 -11.75
N LEU A 70 -6.81 -0.70 -12.79
CA LEU A 70 -7.29 -1.10 -14.13
C LEU A 70 -8.13 -2.38 -14.12
N LYS A 71 -7.85 -3.33 -13.22
CA LYS A 71 -8.67 -4.56 -13.08
C LYS A 71 -10.13 -4.24 -12.71
N TYR A 72 -10.37 -3.17 -11.96
CA TYR A 72 -11.70 -2.77 -11.51
C TYR A 72 -12.37 -1.74 -12.43
N PHE A 73 -11.61 -0.80 -12.97
CA PHE A 73 -12.14 0.35 -13.71
C PHE A 73 -11.94 0.27 -15.22
N HIS A 74 -11.08 -0.65 -15.70
CA HIS A 74 -10.78 -0.90 -17.13
C HIS A 74 -10.15 0.29 -17.87
N GLU A 75 -9.89 1.41 -17.19
CA GLU A 75 -9.17 2.56 -17.70
C GLU A 75 -8.36 3.26 -16.62
N PRO A 76 -7.25 3.95 -16.98
CA PRO A 76 -6.44 4.69 -16.03
C PRO A 76 -7.19 5.85 -15.40
N LEU A 77 -6.89 6.15 -14.13
CA LEU A 77 -7.51 7.25 -13.41
C LEU A 77 -7.38 8.60 -14.14
N PHE A 78 -6.21 8.88 -14.76
CA PHE A 78 -6.01 10.16 -15.47
C PHE A 78 -6.97 10.33 -16.65
N LYS A 79 -7.37 9.24 -17.36
CA LYS A 79 -8.39 9.31 -18.43
C LYS A 79 -9.78 9.60 -17.88
N MET A 80 -10.11 9.04 -16.72
CA MET A 80 -11.37 9.36 -16.03
C MET A 80 -11.40 10.84 -15.60
N ILE A 81 -10.24 11.40 -15.22
CA ILE A 81 -10.09 12.83 -14.94
C ILE A 81 -10.40 13.68 -16.18
N GLU A 82 -9.78 13.34 -17.31
CA GLU A 82 -9.98 14.06 -18.58
C GLU A 82 -11.45 14.05 -19.03
N LYS A 83 -12.16 12.96 -18.77
CA LYS A 83 -13.59 12.81 -19.08
C LYS A 83 -14.52 13.41 -18.02
N GLN A 84 -13.99 13.94 -16.92
CA GLN A 84 -14.76 14.42 -15.79
C GLN A 84 -15.65 13.36 -15.11
N GLU A 85 -15.28 12.09 -15.26
CA GLU A 85 -16.00 10.94 -14.68
C GLU A 85 -15.60 10.63 -13.23
N ALA A 86 -14.55 11.28 -12.73
CA ALA A 86 -14.06 11.09 -11.38
C ALA A 86 -14.10 12.40 -10.58
N GLU A 87 -14.90 12.44 -9.53
CA GLU A 87 -14.98 13.56 -8.60
C GLU A 87 -13.99 13.41 -7.45
N GLY A 88 -13.58 14.53 -6.86
CA GLY A 88 -12.76 14.53 -5.65
C GLY A 88 -11.32 14.08 -5.85
N ILE A 89 -10.81 14.22 -7.08
CA ILE A 89 -9.41 13.89 -7.37
C ILE A 89 -8.48 14.89 -6.75
N ARG A 90 -7.35 14.36 -6.29
CA ARG A 90 -6.26 15.12 -5.70
C ARG A 90 -4.96 14.80 -6.41
N MET A 91 -4.01 15.73 -6.36
CA MET A 91 -2.66 15.48 -6.84
C MET A 91 -1.73 15.48 -5.62
N ILE A 92 -1.07 14.34 -5.40
CA ILE A 92 -0.16 14.15 -4.26
C ILE A 92 1.27 14.36 -4.74
N PRO A 93 1.99 15.37 -4.22
CA PRO A 93 3.40 15.54 -4.49
C PRO A 93 4.19 14.43 -3.80
N TYR A 94 5.14 13.84 -4.50
CA TYR A 94 6.05 12.84 -3.94
C TYR A 94 7.48 13.05 -4.43
N GLN A 95 8.43 12.52 -3.66
CA GLN A 95 9.83 12.45 -4.01
C GLN A 95 10.27 11.00 -4.07
N SER A 96 11.08 10.66 -5.05
CA SER A 96 11.70 9.33 -5.15
C SER A 96 13.15 9.46 -5.61
N VAL A 97 13.92 8.40 -5.43
CA VAL A 97 15.29 8.33 -5.95
C VAL A 97 15.28 8.54 -7.46
N GLY A 98 15.96 9.60 -7.94
CA GLY A 98 15.99 9.98 -9.35
C GLY A 98 14.87 10.90 -9.84
N ARG A 99 13.91 11.27 -8.99
CA ARG A 99 12.90 12.30 -9.26
C ARG A 99 12.71 13.18 -8.03
N GLU A 100 13.18 14.41 -8.11
CA GLU A 100 13.04 15.37 -7.01
C GLU A 100 11.60 15.83 -6.81
N HIS A 101 10.80 15.89 -7.88
CA HIS A 101 9.40 16.30 -7.83
C HIS A 101 8.56 15.43 -8.76
N GLY A 102 7.63 14.67 -8.18
CA GLY A 102 6.62 13.91 -8.90
C GLY A 102 5.23 14.24 -8.35
N MET A 103 4.20 13.98 -9.17
CA MET A 103 2.80 14.11 -8.78
C MET A 103 2.08 12.80 -9.08
N MET A 104 1.35 12.29 -8.11
CA MET A 104 0.47 11.12 -8.28
C MET A 104 -0.99 11.56 -8.18
N PRO A 105 -1.86 11.12 -9.12
CA PRO A 105 -3.28 11.30 -8.96
C PRO A 105 -3.77 10.43 -7.79
N ALA A 106 -4.67 10.97 -7.00
CA ALA A 106 -5.25 10.28 -5.87
C ALA A 106 -6.76 10.49 -5.80
N VAL A 107 -7.46 9.53 -5.23
CA VAL A 107 -8.89 9.56 -5.02
C VAL A 107 -9.22 9.38 -3.55
N MET A 108 -10.39 9.86 -3.14
CA MET A 108 -10.95 9.58 -1.83
C MET A 108 -11.58 8.18 -1.85
N ALA A 109 -11.13 7.33 -0.95
CA ALA A 109 -11.78 6.06 -0.64
C ALA A 109 -12.72 6.25 0.56
N ASN A 110 -13.83 5.52 0.55
CA ASN A 110 -14.79 5.47 1.65
C ASN A 110 -14.80 4.06 2.26
N ASP A 111 -15.20 3.98 3.51
CA ASP A 111 -15.44 2.75 4.25
C ASP A 111 -14.25 1.76 4.16
N MET A 112 -13.05 2.28 4.41
CA MET A 112 -11.84 1.46 4.41
C MET A 112 -11.81 0.57 5.65
N LYS A 113 -11.63 -0.72 5.41
CA LYS A 113 -11.50 -1.76 6.42
C LYS A 113 -10.18 -2.48 6.24
N ILE A 114 -9.33 -2.41 7.25
CA ILE A 114 -8.00 -3.02 7.27
C ILE A 114 -8.06 -4.21 8.21
N THR A 115 -7.79 -5.39 7.71
CA THR A 115 -7.91 -6.65 8.45
C THR A 115 -6.57 -7.36 8.51
N LYS A 116 -6.22 -7.82 9.70
CA LYS A 116 -5.09 -8.71 9.93
C LYS A 116 -5.45 -9.70 11.04
N GLU A 117 -5.48 -10.98 10.70
CA GLU A 117 -5.96 -12.03 11.61
C GLU A 117 -7.35 -11.66 12.17
N ASP A 118 -7.52 -11.58 13.48
CA ASP A 118 -8.77 -11.21 14.14
C ASP A 118 -8.93 -9.70 14.38
N ARG A 119 -7.92 -8.90 14.01
CA ARG A 119 -7.94 -7.44 14.20
C ARG A 119 -8.51 -6.74 12.98
N ILE A 120 -9.49 -5.88 13.19
CA ILE A 120 -10.12 -5.04 12.17
C ILE A 120 -9.98 -3.59 12.59
N ILE A 121 -9.53 -2.75 11.65
CA ILE A 121 -9.43 -1.29 11.79
C ILE A 121 -10.27 -0.66 10.70
N GLU A 122 -11.14 0.29 11.07
CA GLU A 122 -12.05 0.94 10.13
C GLU A 122 -11.76 2.44 10.05
N HIS A 123 -11.77 2.95 8.82
CA HIS A 123 -11.69 4.38 8.53
C HIS A 123 -12.80 4.77 7.56
N LYS A 124 -13.59 5.79 7.92
CA LYS A 124 -14.67 6.30 7.05
C LYS A 124 -14.17 6.84 5.73
N LYS A 125 -12.99 7.46 5.75
CA LYS A 125 -12.33 8.05 4.56
C LYS A 125 -10.84 7.78 4.61
N ALA A 126 -10.25 7.56 3.44
CA ALA A 126 -8.81 7.46 3.25
C ALA A 126 -8.44 8.05 1.89
N VAL A 127 -7.20 8.48 1.73
CA VAL A 127 -6.68 8.96 0.44
C VAL A 127 -5.84 7.86 -0.18
N ILE A 128 -6.12 7.52 -1.45
CA ILE A 128 -5.41 6.50 -2.20
C ILE A 128 -4.82 7.11 -3.46
N ALA A 129 -3.50 7.20 -3.51
CA ALA A 129 -2.75 7.62 -4.69
C ALA A 129 -2.52 6.43 -5.63
N ILE A 130 -2.54 6.67 -6.92
CA ILE A 130 -2.36 5.65 -7.95
C ILE A 130 -0.95 5.75 -8.52
N SER A 131 -0.17 4.69 -8.37
CA SER A 131 1.20 4.58 -8.87
C SER A 131 1.25 3.81 -10.18
N LYS A 132 1.91 4.40 -11.19
CA LYS A 132 2.20 3.73 -12.46
C LYS A 132 3.34 2.71 -12.35
N VAL A 133 4.12 2.80 -11.27
CA VAL A 133 5.22 1.88 -11.00
C VAL A 133 4.71 0.72 -10.16
N SER A 134 5.09 -0.49 -10.53
CA SER A 134 4.80 -1.67 -9.71
C SER A 134 5.44 -1.55 -8.33
N LEU A 135 4.66 -1.84 -7.30
CA LEU A 135 5.08 -1.73 -5.90
C LEU A 135 5.81 -2.98 -5.43
N SER A 136 5.44 -4.13 -5.99
CA SER A 136 6.00 -5.43 -5.62
C SER A 136 6.66 -6.13 -6.80
N LYS A 137 7.91 -6.57 -6.66
CA LYS A 137 8.63 -7.30 -7.70
C LYS A 137 7.97 -8.63 -8.10
N TRP A 138 7.21 -9.23 -7.19
CA TRP A 138 6.64 -10.57 -7.36
C TRP A 138 5.11 -10.58 -7.22
N GLY A 139 4.46 -9.41 -7.25
CA GLY A 139 3.01 -9.31 -7.07
C GLY A 139 2.51 -9.76 -5.69
N ALA A 140 3.37 -9.70 -4.67
CA ALA A 140 3.02 -10.14 -3.32
C ALA A 140 1.97 -9.22 -2.65
N TYR A 141 1.91 -7.96 -3.07
CA TYR A 141 0.94 -6.97 -2.61
C TYR A 141 0.66 -5.96 -3.72
N GLU A 142 -0.46 -5.29 -3.62
CA GLU A 142 -1.00 -4.37 -4.62
C GLU A 142 -1.08 -2.94 -4.08
N MET A 143 -0.91 -2.77 -2.76
CA MET A 143 -1.01 -1.48 -2.07
C MET A 143 0.10 -1.32 -1.04
N LEU A 144 0.59 -0.09 -0.89
CA LEU A 144 1.38 0.35 0.27
C LEU A 144 0.47 1.07 1.27
N LEU A 145 0.40 0.52 2.48
CA LEU A 145 -0.43 1.04 3.55
C LEU A 145 0.35 2.04 4.41
N HIS A 146 -0.25 3.20 4.67
CA HIS A 146 0.37 4.20 5.52
C HIS A 146 0.33 3.79 7.00
N PRO A 147 1.44 3.90 7.76
CA PRO A 147 1.51 3.42 9.13
C PRO A 147 0.54 4.10 10.09
N ASP A 148 0.17 5.34 9.86
CA ASP A 148 -0.75 6.07 10.74
C ASP A 148 -2.18 5.53 10.69
N LEU A 149 -2.57 4.83 9.62
CA LEU A 149 -3.87 4.17 9.53
C LEU A 149 -3.96 2.95 10.46
N ILE A 150 -2.82 2.35 10.82
CA ILE A 150 -2.75 1.23 11.77
C ILE A 150 -2.67 1.72 13.21
N LYS A 151 -1.95 2.82 13.47
CA LYS A 151 -1.74 3.38 14.81
C LYS A 151 -3.00 4.05 15.37
N ASN A 152 -3.75 4.73 14.51
CA ASN A 152 -4.90 5.55 14.89
C ASN A 152 -6.25 4.83 14.75
N GLY A 153 -6.23 3.53 14.44
CA GLY A 153 -7.43 2.69 14.43
C GLY A 153 -7.92 2.44 15.86
N ARG A 154 -9.12 2.91 16.16
CA ARG A 154 -9.87 2.58 17.38
C ARG A 154 -10.82 1.43 17.10
#